data_168e538ec640bff2ce32288511519526
#
_entry.id   168e538ec640bff2ce32288511519526
#
_cell.length_a   1.000
_cell.length_b   1.000
_cell.length_c   1.000
_cell.angle_alpha   90.00
_cell.angle_beta   90.00
_cell.angle_gamma   90.00
#
_symmetry.space_group_name_H-M   'P 1'
#
loop_
_entity.id
_entity.type
_entity.pdbx_description
1 polymer ?
#
loop_
_entity_poly.entity_id
_entity_poly.type
_entity_poly.pdbx_seq_one_letter_code
_entity_poly.pdbx_strand_id
1 'polypeptide(L)'
;MQSQFFILNLLAGACALAGTASAQTLNFNLDVGSGPVPVASYAAAANQPGHWMQVNAATPFVQIPLTNVNGTATGATLTYDSGFDFSYDNPLTQGDDAALFDDTQGAFSLSHWQFANLRPGDYDVWSYAWAPDSPLFFLTRVVVTGSSDPQQVVGGHDWNGTFVQGWHYAKHRVSVGSAGTLEVVFSLASGACTINGLQLREVNPPPETYCTAGTSTFGCQASISSSGVPSASASSGFVLAASGVEGQRMGLLLYGASGRAATPWGSGSSVLCLQAPLQRTPAASSGGTSGMCNGALLFDWNVYMATHPGALGNPRLAGQVFQAQFLYRDPAASMASTLSNAVEFTLSP
;
A
#
# COMPACT_ATOMS: atom_id res chain seq x y z
N MET A 1 -70.20 -8.88 -19.63
CA MET A 1 -68.87 -9.25 -20.19
C MET A 1 -67.88 -8.23 -19.66
N GLN A 2 -67.15 -8.60 -18.56
CA GLN A 2 -66.12 -7.74 -17.99
C GLN A 2 -64.78 -8.37 -18.35
N SER A 3 -63.98 -7.60 -19.08
CA SER A 3 -62.65 -7.97 -19.52
C SER A 3 -61.67 -7.52 -18.42
N GLN A 4 -60.96 -8.47 -17.79
CA GLN A 4 -59.89 -8.20 -16.84
C GLN A 4 -58.56 -8.11 -17.55
N PHE A 5 -57.92 -6.95 -17.48
CA PHE A 5 -56.55 -6.76 -17.92
C PHE A 5 -55.60 -7.16 -16.80
N PHE A 6 -54.77 -8.20 -17.02
CA PHE A 6 -53.63 -8.53 -16.20
C PHE A 6 -52.44 -7.64 -16.57
N ILE A 7 -52.01 -6.79 -15.62
CA ILE A 7 -50.78 -6.04 -15.73
C ILE A 7 -49.66 -6.92 -15.16
N LEU A 8 -48.76 -7.37 -16.05
CA LEU A 8 -47.55 -8.07 -15.66
C LEU A 8 -46.45 -7.06 -15.27
N ASN A 9 -46.21 -6.92 -13.96
CA ASN A 9 -45.07 -6.13 -13.47
C ASN A 9 -43.78 -6.91 -13.66
N LEU A 10 -42.95 -6.51 -14.66
CA LEU A 10 -41.56 -6.93 -14.75
C LEU A 10 -40.75 -6.20 -13.68
N LEU A 11 -40.36 -6.88 -12.61
CA LEU A 11 -39.27 -6.44 -11.73
C LEU A 11 -37.94 -6.62 -12.47
N ALA A 12 -37.37 -5.54 -12.99
CA ALA A 12 -35.99 -5.52 -13.43
C ALA A 12 -35.09 -5.49 -12.20
N GLY A 13 -34.56 -6.65 -11.81
CA GLY A 13 -33.53 -6.75 -10.80
C GLY A 13 -32.24 -6.10 -11.29
N ALA A 14 -31.92 -4.90 -10.81
CA ALA A 14 -30.61 -4.31 -10.97
C ALA A 14 -29.59 -5.13 -10.17
N CYS A 15 -28.87 -6.02 -10.85
CA CYS A 15 -27.68 -6.66 -10.28
C CYS A 15 -26.59 -5.59 -10.15
N ALA A 16 -26.45 -5.01 -8.95
CA ALA A 16 -25.32 -4.15 -8.64
C ALA A 16 -24.06 -5.02 -8.71
N LEU A 17 -23.27 -4.85 -9.75
CA LEU A 17 -21.91 -5.32 -9.82
C LEU A 17 -21.13 -4.56 -8.72
N ALA A 18 -21.01 -5.19 -7.55
CA ALA A 18 -20.04 -4.76 -6.56
C ALA A 18 -18.66 -4.98 -7.20
N GLY A 19 -18.11 -3.93 -7.80
CA GLY A 19 -16.72 -3.89 -8.19
C GLY A 19 -15.89 -4.21 -6.95
N THR A 20 -15.11 -5.28 -6.98
CA THR A 20 -14.13 -5.55 -5.94
C THR A 20 -13.13 -4.40 -5.99
N ALA A 21 -13.24 -3.47 -5.04
CA ALA A 21 -12.24 -2.45 -4.85
C ALA A 21 -10.91 -3.17 -4.63
N SER A 22 -9.96 -2.94 -5.52
CA SER A 22 -8.57 -3.38 -5.36
C SER A 22 -8.08 -2.97 -3.97
N ALA A 23 -7.45 -3.88 -3.25
CA ALA A 23 -6.94 -3.62 -1.91
C ALA A 23 -5.72 -2.70 -2.02
N GLN A 24 -5.97 -1.39 -1.99
CA GLN A 24 -4.97 -0.35 -2.07
C GLN A 24 -4.10 -0.32 -0.81
N THR A 25 -2.78 -0.20 -0.95
CA THR A 25 -1.87 -0.03 0.20
C THR A 25 -2.17 1.27 0.95
N LEU A 26 -2.20 1.21 2.29
CA LEU A 26 -2.47 2.35 3.15
C LEU A 26 -1.15 2.91 3.72
N ASN A 27 -0.28 3.36 2.82
CA ASN A 27 0.97 4.04 3.15
C ASN A 27 0.79 5.54 2.96
N PHE A 28 1.17 6.34 3.95
CA PHE A 28 0.96 7.79 3.97
C PHE A 28 2.24 8.53 4.30
N ASN A 29 2.47 9.66 3.63
CA ASN A 29 3.44 10.68 3.98
C ASN A 29 2.67 11.97 4.27
N LEU A 30 2.74 12.46 5.51
CA LEU A 30 2.04 13.65 5.98
C LEU A 30 3.06 14.71 6.38
N ASP A 31 2.94 15.87 5.81
CA ASP A 31 3.66 17.07 6.12
C ASP A 31 2.76 17.99 6.91
N VAL A 32 3.24 18.54 8.03
CA VAL A 32 2.40 19.26 9.00
C VAL A 32 2.83 20.71 9.10
N GLY A 33 1.98 21.58 8.57
CA GLY A 33 2.22 23.01 8.58
C GLY A 33 1.58 23.71 7.39
N SER A 34 2.03 24.93 7.10
CA SER A 34 1.51 25.77 6.01
C SER A 34 2.57 26.11 4.95
N GLY A 35 3.79 25.60 5.10
CA GLY A 35 4.91 25.85 4.22
C GLY A 35 4.95 24.97 2.96
N PRO A 36 6.11 24.90 2.28
CA PRO A 36 6.31 24.00 1.16
C PRO A 36 6.25 22.54 1.58
N VAL A 37 5.66 21.69 0.75
CA VAL A 37 5.58 20.24 0.97
C VAL A 37 6.78 19.55 0.31
N PRO A 38 7.40 18.52 0.94
CA PRO A 38 8.49 17.76 0.33
C PRO A 38 8.10 17.15 -1.03
N VAL A 39 9.06 17.05 -1.95
CA VAL A 39 8.81 16.45 -3.28
C VAL A 39 8.60 14.94 -3.20
N ALA A 40 7.94 14.37 -4.21
CA ALA A 40 7.58 12.95 -4.23
C ALA A 40 8.78 11.97 -4.21
N SER A 41 9.99 12.40 -4.57
CA SER A 41 11.21 11.58 -4.45
C SER A 41 11.79 11.57 -3.04
N TYR A 42 11.36 12.46 -2.16
CA TYR A 42 11.84 12.53 -0.79
C TYR A 42 11.26 11.40 0.07
N ALA A 43 12.15 10.58 0.60
CA ALA A 43 11.78 9.36 1.32
C ALA A 43 11.82 9.52 2.85
N ALA A 44 12.47 10.57 3.36
CA ALA A 44 12.71 10.86 4.77
C ALA A 44 13.23 9.64 5.57
N ALA A 45 13.01 9.59 6.89
CA ALA A 45 13.52 8.51 7.74
C ALA A 45 12.86 7.14 7.47
N ALA A 46 11.65 7.10 6.94
CA ALA A 46 10.97 5.85 6.62
C ALA A 46 11.52 5.16 5.35
N ASN A 47 12.37 5.83 4.59
CA ASN A 47 12.75 5.40 3.25
C ASN A 47 11.51 5.09 2.38
N GLN A 48 10.51 5.98 2.42
CA GLN A 48 9.22 5.85 1.76
C GLN A 48 8.98 7.05 0.85
N PRO A 49 9.45 7.01 -0.41
CA PRO A 49 9.13 8.05 -1.38
C PRO A 49 7.65 7.99 -1.77
N GLY A 50 7.15 9.06 -2.34
CA GLY A 50 5.79 9.16 -2.84
C GLY A 50 5.15 10.49 -2.50
N HIS A 51 3.85 10.60 -2.75
CA HIS A 51 3.08 11.80 -2.50
C HIS A 51 3.11 12.18 -1.01
N TRP A 52 3.51 13.41 -0.71
CA TRP A 52 3.39 14.03 0.59
C TRP A 52 2.11 14.87 0.61
N MET A 53 1.28 14.62 1.60
CA MET A 53 0.02 15.33 1.80
C MET A 53 0.20 16.38 2.89
N GLN A 54 -0.12 17.63 2.59
CA GLN A 54 -0.11 18.69 3.59
C GLN A 54 -1.29 18.56 4.55
N VAL A 55 -0.98 18.62 5.85
CA VAL A 55 -1.95 18.74 6.95
C VAL A 55 -1.83 20.13 7.53
N ASN A 56 -2.81 20.99 7.26
CA ASN A 56 -2.80 22.35 7.76
C ASN A 56 -3.04 22.38 9.29
N ALA A 57 -2.07 22.91 10.03
CA ALA A 57 -2.09 22.98 11.48
C ALA A 57 -3.19 23.88 12.08
N ALA A 58 -3.86 24.68 11.27
CA ALA A 58 -4.87 25.65 11.71
C ALA A 58 -6.31 25.11 11.82
N THR A 59 -6.54 23.82 11.49
CA THR A 59 -7.89 23.24 11.44
C THR A 59 -8.05 21.99 12.34
N PRO A 60 -7.95 22.13 13.69
CA PRO A 60 -8.19 21.02 14.60
C PRO A 60 -9.65 20.55 14.53
N PHE A 61 -9.89 19.30 14.92
CA PHE A 61 -11.19 18.62 14.94
C PHE A 61 -11.87 18.42 13.58
N VAL A 62 -11.19 18.75 12.47
CA VAL A 62 -11.70 18.46 11.13
C VAL A 62 -11.22 17.09 10.67
N GLN A 63 -12.13 16.31 10.09
CA GLN A 63 -11.78 15.03 9.47
C GLN A 63 -11.14 15.27 8.11
N ILE A 64 -9.89 14.85 7.95
CA ILE A 64 -9.05 15.04 6.78
C ILE A 64 -9.00 13.72 6.01
N PRO A 65 -9.54 13.65 4.77
CA PRO A 65 -9.40 12.46 3.92
C PRO A 65 -7.93 12.24 3.55
N LEU A 66 -7.44 11.01 3.65
CA LEU A 66 -6.05 10.69 3.36
C LEU A 66 -5.84 10.20 1.93
N THR A 67 -4.79 10.71 1.32
CA THR A 67 -4.25 10.27 0.02
C THR A 67 -2.98 9.46 0.28
N ASN A 68 -2.87 8.29 -0.34
CA ASN A 68 -1.70 7.43 -0.16
C ASN A 68 -0.46 7.94 -0.92
N VAL A 69 0.69 7.28 -0.70
CA VAL A 69 1.97 7.63 -1.35
C VAL A 69 1.94 7.60 -2.89
N ASN A 70 0.95 6.96 -3.50
CA ASN A 70 0.78 6.97 -4.96
C ASN A 70 -0.11 8.14 -5.45
N GLY A 71 -0.55 9.03 -4.57
CA GLY A 71 -1.43 10.14 -4.90
C GLY A 71 -2.89 9.73 -5.08
N THR A 72 -3.30 8.54 -4.64
CA THR A 72 -4.68 8.07 -4.76
C THR A 72 -5.45 8.28 -3.46
N ALA A 73 -6.66 8.84 -3.55
CA ALA A 73 -7.54 8.99 -2.40
C ALA A 73 -7.90 7.63 -1.80
N THR A 74 -7.89 7.55 -0.47
CA THR A 74 -8.24 6.35 0.29
C THR A 74 -9.53 6.55 1.07
N GLY A 75 -10.04 5.50 1.72
CA GLY A 75 -11.12 5.64 2.71
C GLY A 75 -10.63 6.04 4.09
N ALA A 76 -9.31 6.06 4.31
CA ALA A 76 -8.72 6.42 5.59
C ALA A 76 -8.82 7.93 5.84
N THR A 77 -8.91 8.30 7.10
CA THR A 77 -9.01 9.69 7.53
C THR A 77 -8.13 9.97 8.72
N LEU A 78 -7.77 11.24 8.91
CA LEU A 78 -7.04 11.76 10.04
C LEU A 78 -7.87 12.84 10.74
N THR A 79 -7.81 12.88 12.07
CA THR A 79 -8.31 13.98 12.90
C THR A 79 -7.26 14.30 13.97
N TYR A 80 -7.05 15.57 14.29
CA TYR A 80 -6.26 15.98 15.44
C TYR A 80 -7.00 17.03 16.28
N ASP A 81 -6.68 17.16 17.56
CA ASP A 81 -7.50 17.89 18.54
C ASP A 81 -6.94 19.24 18.97
N SER A 82 -5.65 19.50 18.83
CA SER A 82 -5.05 20.74 19.31
C SER A 82 -3.73 21.05 18.60
N GLY A 83 -3.42 22.34 18.55
CA GLY A 83 -2.16 22.84 18.05
C GLY A 83 -2.29 24.24 17.47
N PHE A 84 -1.14 24.84 17.20
CA PHE A 84 -1.01 26.12 16.51
C PHE A 84 0.04 25.99 15.41
N ASP A 85 -0.15 26.71 14.33
CA ASP A 85 0.80 26.76 13.22
C ASP A 85 2.04 27.57 13.65
N PHE A 86 3.23 27.04 13.35
CA PHE A 86 4.50 27.66 13.65
C PHE A 86 5.50 27.37 12.53
N SER A 87 6.29 28.36 12.16
CA SER A 87 7.37 28.19 11.17
C SER A 87 8.63 28.94 11.62
N TYR A 88 9.77 28.36 11.29
CA TYR A 88 11.08 28.96 11.54
C TYR A 88 12.07 28.45 10.48
N ASP A 89 12.65 29.36 9.72
CA ASP A 89 13.65 29.07 8.69
C ASP A 89 14.98 28.72 9.38
N ASN A 90 15.23 27.44 9.59
CA ASN A 90 16.44 26.97 10.26
C ASN A 90 17.61 26.93 9.27
N PRO A 91 18.74 27.61 9.54
CA PRO A 91 19.86 27.66 8.61
C PRO A 91 20.57 26.31 8.36
N LEU A 92 20.27 25.28 9.14
CA LEU A 92 20.83 23.92 8.98
C LEU A 92 20.00 23.04 8.07
N THR A 93 18.73 23.36 7.85
CA THR A 93 17.84 22.63 6.93
C THR A 93 17.84 23.26 5.55
N GLN A 94 17.70 22.47 4.49
CA GLN A 94 17.63 22.93 3.11
C GLN A 94 16.76 22.00 2.26
N GLY A 95 16.10 22.56 1.23
CA GLY A 95 15.30 21.78 0.28
C GLY A 95 14.17 21.00 0.96
N ASP A 96 14.10 19.69 0.77
CA ASP A 96 13.05 18.85 1.33
C ASP A 96 13.18 18.66 2.85
N ASP A 97 14.39 18.80 3.42
CA ASP A 97 14.57 18.79 4.89
C ASP A 97 13.97 20.05 5.51
N ALA A 98 14.14 21.22 4.88
CA ALA A 98 13.49 22.45 5.27
C ALA A 98 11.96 22.35 5.10
N ALA A 99 11.50 21.79 3.99
CA ALA A 99 10.08 21.57 3.75
C ALA A 99 9.41 20.68 4.81
N LEU A 100 10.13 19.69 5.37
CA LEU A 100 9.60 18.82 6.43
C LEU A 100 9.73 19.45 7.83
N PHE A 101 10.77 20.23 8.10
CA PHE A 101 11.10 20.62 9.46
C PHE A 101 10.82 22.09 9.82
N ASP A 102 10.85 23.01 8.84
CA ASP A 102 10.80 24.44 9.11
C ASP A 102 9.40 24.98 9.34
N ASP A 103 8.36 24.21 8.96
CA ASP A 103 6.98 24.45 9.39
C ASP A 103 6.46 23.25 10.22
N THR A 104 5.56 23.53 11.15
CA THR A 104 5.21 22.59 12.19
C THR A 104 3.92 22.97 12.88
N GLN A 105 3.30 22.00 13.51
CA GLN A 105 2.32 22.25 14.54
C GLN A 105 2.99 22.24 15.91
N GLY A 106 2.87 23.35 16.66
CA GLY A 106 3.24 23.41 18.08
C GLY A 106 2.04 23.12 18.98
N ALA A 107 2.29 22.58 20.19
CA ALA A 107 1.29 22.50 21.24
C ALA A 107 1.93 22.64 22.62
N PHE A 108 1.23 23.34 23.55
CA PHE A 108 1.69 23.53 24.93
C PHE A 108 1.20 22.46 25.90
N SER A 109 0.50 21.43 25.43
CA SER A 109 -0.01 20.33 26.23
C SER A 109 0.05 19.02 25.45
N LEU A 110 -1.07 18.34 25.33
CA LEU A 110 -1.24 17.13 24.52
C LEU A 110 -1.79 17.50 23.14
N SER A 111 -1.38 16.77 22.13
CA SER A 111 -2.03 16.74 20.82
C SER A 111 -2.25 15.29 20.40
N HIS A 112 -3.51 14.92 20.17
CA HIS A 112 -3.95 13.60 19.76
C HIS A 112 -4.19 13.57 18.24
N TRP A 113 -3.55 12.64 17.58
CA TRP A 113 -3.64 12.44 16.13
C TRP A 113 -4.26 11.08 15.88
N GLN A 114 -5.53 11.07 15.46
CA GLN A 114 -6.32 9.85 15.29
C GLN A 114 -6.52 9.54 13.80
N PHE A 115 -6.02 8.38 13.40
CA PHE A 115 -6.32 7.77 12.11
C PHE A 115 -7.52 6.87 12.25
N ALA A 116 -8.40 6.88 11.26
CA ALA A 116 -9.57 6.01 11.19
C ALA A 116 -9.69 5.36 9.81
N ASN A 117 -10.48 4.28 9.75
CA ASN A 117 -10.69 3.48 8.55
C ASN A 117 -9.38 2.90 7.96
N LEU A 118 -8.39 2.67 8.81
CA LEU A 118 -7.22 1.89 8.44
C LEU A 118 -7.62 0.41 8.32
N ARG A 119 -6.93 -0.33 7.49
CA ARG A 119 -7.08 -1.78 7.40
C ARG A 119 -6.50 -2.44 8.65
N PRO A 120 -7.13 -3.51 9.19
CA PRO A 120 -6.49 -4.31 10.22
C PRO A 120 -5.16 -4.88 9.75
N GLY A 121 -4.12 -4.76 10.58
CA GLY A 121 -2.76 -5.19 10.24
C GLY A 121 -1.71 -4.41 11.02
N ASP A 122 -0.44 -4.71 10.78
CA ASP A 122 0.67 -4.05 11.42
C ASP A 122 1.12 -2.83 10.62
N TYR A 123 1.42 -1.76 11.36
CA TYR A 123 1.92 -0.50 10.80
C TYR A 123 3.21 -0.08 11.50
N ASP A 124 4.18 0.37 10.70
CA ASP A 124 5.30 1.18 11.19
C ASP A 124 4.89 2.66 11.09
N VAL A 125 5.10 3.40 12.17
CA VAL A 125 4.78 4.83 12.30
C VAL A 125 6.05 5.60 12.59
N TRP A 126 6.42 6.55 11.73
CA TRP A 126 7.47 7.53 11.98
C TRP A 126 6.81 8.86 12.29
N SER A 127 7.13 9.41 13.47
CA SER A 127 6.61 10.70 13.93
C SER A 127 7.76 11.68 14.00
N TYR A 128 7.78 12.67 13.12
CA TYR A 128 8.77 13.75 13.07
C TYR A 128 8.36 14.82 14.06
N ALA A 129 9.26 15.17 14.98
CA ALA A 129 8.94 16.01 16.12
C ALA A 129 10.13 16.86 16.57
N TRP A 130 10.83 17.46 15.62
CA TRP A 130 12.01 18.28 15.84
C TRP A 130 11.65 19.76 15.78
N ALA A 131 12.07 20.55 16.80
CA ALA A 131 11.78 21.98 16.88
C ALA A 131 12.81 22.81 16.11
N PRO A 132 12.44 23.46 14.98
CA PRO A 132 13.40 24.15 14.13
C PRO A 132 14.05 25.39 14.78
N ASP A 133 13.35 26.04 15.70
CA ASP A 133 13.81 27.28 16.37
C ASP A 133 14.66 27.03 17.62
N SER A 134 14.43 25.90 18.30
CA SER A 134 15.12 25.61 19.57
C SER A 134 15.19 24.10 19.85
N PRO A 135 15.89 23.32 19.00
CA PRO A 135 15.89 21.85 19.05
C PRO A 135 16.51 21.28 20.33
N LEU A 136 17.34 22.06 21.04
CA LEU A 136 17.95 21.63 22.29
C LEU A 136 17.02 21.80 23.50
N PHE A 137 16.00 22.65 23.40
CA PHE A 137 15.11 22.98 24.49
C PHE A 137 13.70 22.41 24.33
N PHE A 138 13.10 22.50 23.16
CA PHE A 138 11.78 21.97 22.90
C PHE A 138 11.87 20.48 22.57
N LEU A 139 11.44 19.66 23.52
CA LEU A 139 11.48 18.20 23.38
C LEU A 139 10.06 17.65 23.39
N THR A 140 9.79 16.81 22.42
CA THR A 140 8.48 16.18 22.25
C THR A 140 8.51 14.73 22.69
N ARG A 141 7.57 14.33 23.54
CA ARG A 141 7.30 12.92 23.86
C ARG A 141 6.25 12.40 22.89
N VAL A 142 6.57 11.27 22.26
CA VAL A 142 5.69 10.58 21.29
C VAL A 142 5.29 9.24 21.86
N VAL A 143 3.98 8.95 21.81
CA VAL A 143 3.37 7.66 22.16
C VAL A 143 2.46 7.24 21.04
N VAL A 144 2.51 5.98 20.62
CA VAL A 144 1.51 5.36 19.74
C VAL A 144 0.68 4.40 20.58
N THR A 145 -0.61 4.68 20.70
CA THR A 145 -1.55 3.89 21.52
C THR A 145 -1.61 2.45 21.02
N GLY A 146 -1.39 1.49 21.91
CA GLY A 146 -1.39 0.06 21.55
C GLY A 146 -0.08 -0.46 20.96
N SER A 147 0.94 0.37 20.80
CA SER A 147 2.29 -0.07 20.44
C SER A 147 2.95 -0.83 21.59
N SER A 148 3.73 -1.86 21.24
CA SER A 148 4.63 -2.53 22.19
C SER A 148 5.92 -1.75 22.42
N ASP A 149 6.25 -0.81 21.52
CA ASP A 149 7.41 0.06 21.67
C ASP A 149 7.15 1.09 22.79
N PRO A 150 8.14 1.41 23.61
CA PRO A 150 7.98 2.39 24.67
C PRO A 150 7.77 3.80 24.09
N GLN A 151 7.25 4.71 24.91
CA GLN A 151 7.28 6.13 24.59
C GLN A 151 8.69 6.59 24.23
N GLN A 152 8.82 7.48 23.26
CA GLN A 152 10.08 8.06 22.84
C GLN A 152 10.08 9.58 23.02
N VAL A 153 11.25 10.14 23.34
CA VAL A 153 11.45 11.60 23.36
C VAL A 153 12.27 11.97 22.15
N VAL A 154 11.84 13.00 21.44
CA VAL A 154 12.47 13.53 20.23
C VAL A 154 12.95 14.94 20.47
N GLY A 155 14.14 15.28 19.98
CA GLY A 155 14.82 16.56 20.13
C GLY A 155 16.17 16.45 20.85
N GLY A 156 16.69 17.56 21.35
CA GLY A 156 17.97 17.61 22.08
C GLY A 156 19.22 17.68 21.20
N HIS A 157 19.06 17.76 19.87
CA HIS A 157 20.17 17.81 18.91
C HIS A 157 19.82 18.71 17.72
N ASP A 158 20.84 19.39 17.18
CA ASP A 158 20.71 20.14 15.95
C ASP A 158 20.61 19.20 14.72
N TRP A 159 20.05 19.72 13.62
CA TRP A 159 20.05 19.00 12.35
C TRP A 159 21.46 18.88 11.79
N ASN A 160 21.84 17.67 11.41
CA ASN A 160 23.18 17.34 10.91
C ASN A 160 23.16 16.73 9.50
N GLY A 161 22.05 16.83 8.77
CA GLY A 161 21.86 16.26 7.46
C GLY A 161 21.51 14.77 7.47
N THR A 162 21.23 14.17 8.63
CA THR A 162 20.91 12.75 8.74
C THR A 162 19.81 12.51 9.77
N PHE A 163 18.80 11.71 9.41
CA PHE A 163 17.75 11.31 10.34
C PHE A 163 18.28 10.36 11.41
N VAL A 164 18.12 10.74 12.67
CA VAL A 164 18.47 9.92 13.84
C VAL A 164 17.23 9.76 14.73
N GLN A 165 16.87 8.51 15.04
CA GLN A 165 15.77 8.21 15.96
C GLN A 165 16.07 8.75 17.36
N GLY A 166 15.07 9.37 17.99
CA GLY A 166 15.22 10.07 19.25
C GLY A 166 15.71 11.53 19.12
N TRP A 167 16.34 11.91 17.99
CA TRP A 167 16.75 13.28 17.72
C TRP A 167 15.73 14.03 16.85
N HIS A 168 15.33 13.42 15.74
CA HIS A 168 14.51 14.05 14.71
C HIS A 168 13.14 13.38 14.56
N TYR A 169 13.04 12.09 14.91
CA TYR A 169 11.81 11.31 14.82
C TYR A 169 11.74 10.21 15.88
N ALA A 170 10.53 9.78 16.17
CA ALA A 170 10.23 8.53 16.88
C ALA A 170 9.74 7.47 15.87
N LYS A 171 10.05 6.19 16.10
CA LYS A 171 9.52 5.09 15.34
C LYS A 171 8.82 4.11 16.28
N HIS A 172 7.59 3.73 15.93
CA HIS A 172 6.80 2.74 16.65
C HIS A 172 6.22 1.71 15.68
N ARG A 173 6.04 0.48 16.17
CA ARG A 173 5.22 -0.54 15.50
C ARG A 173 3.93 -0.74 16.26
N VAL A 174 2.81 -0.81 15.58
CA VAL A 174 1.49 -0.98 16.18
C VAL A 174 0.62 -1.90 15.33
N SER A 175 -0.18 -2.75 16.00
CA SER A 175 -1.19 -3.57 15.34
C SER A 175 -2.54 -2.86 15.39
N VAL A 176 -3.10 -2.55 14.23
CA VAL A 176 -4.43 -1.99 14.07
C VAL A 176 -5.44 -3.12 14.03
N GLY A 177 -6.40 -3.10 14.95
CA GLY A 177 -7.48 -4.09 15.03
C GLY A 177 -8.63 -3.82 14.05
N SER A 178 -9.72 -4.60 14.17
CA SER A 178 -10.90 -4.49 13.28
C SER A 178 -11.63 -3.13 13.35
N ALA A 179 -11.39 -2.33 14.40
CA ALA A 179 -11.92 -0.97 14.49
C ALA A 179 -11.27 -0.01 13.48
N GLY A 180 -10.11 -0.36 12.94
CA GLY A 180 -9.39 0.44 11.95
C GLY A 180 -8.86 1.77 12.47
N THR A 181 -8.59 1.87 13.79
CA THR A 181 -8.12 3.10 14.43
C THR A 181 -6.69 2.98 14.91
N LEU A 182 -5.93 4.07 14.77
CA LEU A 182 -4.57 4.24 15.27
C LEU A 182 -4.46 5.65 15.85
N GLU A 183 -3.85 5.79 17.03
CA GLU A 183 -3.66 7.08 17.68
C GLU A 183 -2.18 7.31 17.97
N VAL A 184 -1.71 8.51 17.59
CA VAL A 184 -0.40 9.05 17.95
C VAL A 184 -0.62 10.23 18.89
N VAL A 185 0.00 10.19 20.07
CA VAL A 185 -0.10 11.25 21.06
C VAL A 185 1.25 11.96 21.17
N PHE A 186 1.23 13.26 20.94
CA PHE A 186 2.36 14.15 21.16
C PHE A 186 2.14 14.91 22.44
N SER A 187 3.18 15.00 23.27
CA SER A 187 3.14 15.77 24.52
C SER A 187 4.49 16.41 24.78
N LEU A 188 4.47 17.48 25.54
CA LEU A 188 5.72 18.13 25.90
C LEU A 188 6.55 17.24 26.84
N ALA A 189 7.84 17.11 26.54
CA ALA A 189 8.85 16.63 27.46
C ALA A 189 9.63 17.82 28.03
N SER A 190 9.79 18.90 27.24
CA SER A 190 10.32 20.21 27.65
C SER A 190 9.78 21.31 26.74
N GLY A 191 9.48 22.47 27.26
CA GLY A 191 9.05 23.67 26.52
C GLY A 191 7.68 23.52 25.86
N ALA A 192 7.66 23.21 24.56
CA ALA A 192 6.45 22.89 23.77
C ALA A 192 6.69 21.59 22.98
N CYS A 193 5.65 20.88 22.65
CA CYS A 193 5.77 19.78 21.68
C CYS A 193 5.64 20.31 20.26
N THR A 194 6.36 19.65 19.34
CA THR A 194 6.47 19.99 17.94
C THR A 194 6.04 18.79 17.10
N ILE A 195 5.33 19.02 16.02
CA ILE A 195 4.90 17.96 15.08
C ILE A 195 5.15 18.47 13.67
N ASN A 196 6.17 17.89 13.00
CA ASN A 196 6.55 18.28 11.63
C ASN A 196 5.89 17.38 10.58
N GLY A 197 5.68 16.11 10.91
CA GLY A 197 5.09 15.17 9.97
C GLY A 197 4.91 13.78 10.52
N LEU A 198 4.22 12.95 9.75
CA LEU A 198 4.08 11.52 10.03
C LEU A 198 4.25 10.72 8.74
N GLN A 199 4.92 9.58 8.86
CA GLN A 199 4.85 8.56 7.82
C GLN A 199 4.27 7.28 8.42
N LEU A 200 3.25 6.72 7.76
CA LEU A 200 2.69 5.42 8.07
C LEU A 200 3.01 4.46 6.95
N ARG A 201 3.45 3.26 7.31
CA ARG A 201 3.68 2.17 6.37
C ARG A 201 3.04 0.89 6.88
N GLU A 202 2.14 0.34 6.07
CA GLU A 202 1.58 -1.00 6.29
C GLU A 202 2.70 -2.04 6.15
N VAL A 203 2.89 -2.89 7.16
CA VAL A 203 4.07 -3.79 7.23
C VAL A 203 3.91 -4.97 6.30
N ASN A 204 2.70 -5.51 6.19
CA ASN A 204 2.39 -6.65 5.34
C ASN A 204 1.07 -6.37 4.61
N PRO A 205 1.07 -5.49 3.58
CA PRO A 205 -0.15 -5.20 2.86
C PRO A 205 -0.68 -6.48 2.18
N PRO A 206 -2.00 -6.69 2.14
CA PRO A 206 -2.55 -7.80 1.40
C PRO A 206 -2.20 -7.67 -0.09
N PRO A 207 -2.08 -8.82 -0.80
CA PRO A 207 -1.85 -8.80 -2.23
C PRO A 207 -2.91 -7.99 -2.98
N GLU A 208 -2.47 -7.10 -3.87
CA GLU A 208 -3.32 -6.20 -4.64
C GLU A 208 -3.42 -6.68 -6.09
N THR A 209 -4.66 -6.90 -6.57
CA THR A 209 -4.87 -7.17 -8.01
C THR A 209 -4.93 -5.88 -8.80
N TYR A 210 -4.29 -5.87 -9.96
CA TYR A 210 -4.24 -4.70 -10.86
C TYR A 210 -4.25 -5.14 -12.31
N CYS A 211 -4.33 -4.19 -13.22
CA CYS A 211 -4.37 -4.43 -14.66
C CYS A 211 -5.65 -5.15 -15.13
N THR A 212 -5.83 -5.22 -16.44
CA THR A 212 -7.01 -5.84 -17.07
C THR A 212 -6.63 -7.17 -17.70
N ALA A 213 -7.44 -8.19 -17.46
CA ALA A 213 -7.29 -9.49 -18.10
C ALA A 213 -7.58 -9.41 -19.61
N GLY A 214 -6.77 -10.13 -20.39
CA GLY A 214 -7.07 -10.33 -21.80
C GLY A 214 -8.25 -11.28 -22.01
N THR A 215 -8.95 -11.12 -23.14
CA THR A 215 -10.00 -12.04 -23.57
C THR A 215 -9.39 -13.05 -24.55
N SER A 216 -9.53 -14.35 -24.25
CA SER A 216 -9.10 -15.42 -25.17
C SER A 216 -9.97 -15.46 -26.42
N THR A 217 -9.52 -16.20 -27.42
CA THR A 217 -10.30 -16.41 -28.66
C THR A 217 -11.63 -17.12 -28.41
N PHE A 218 -11.80 -17.83 -27.29
CA PHE A 218 -13.07 -18.41 -26.82
C PHE A 218 -13.89 -17.48 -25.93
N GLY A 219 -13.48 -16.24 -25.74
CA GLY A 219 -14.19 -15.27 -24.90
C GLY A 219 -13.89 -15.39 -23.39
N CYS A 220 -12.93 -16.22 -22.97
CA CYS A 220 -12.59 -16.38 -21.56
C CYS A 220 -11.69 -15.24 -21.08
N GLN A 221 -11.97 -14.71 -19.87
CA GLN A 221 -11.15 -13.73 -19.16
C GLN A 221 -10.69 -14.35 -17.85
N ALA A 222 -9.40 -14.65 -17.73
CA ALA A 222 -8.84 -15.26 -16.53
C ALA A 222 -8.58 -14.21 -15.45
N SER A 223 -9.11 -14.42 -14.24
CA SER A 223 -8.89 -13.54 -13.08
C SER A 223 -7.93 -14.18 -12.10
N ILE A 224 -6.86 -13.45 -11.71
CA ILE A 224 -5.93 -13.88 -10.67
C ILE A 224 -6.46 -13.52 -9.27
N SER A 225 -6.25 -14.42 -8.33
CA SER A 225 -6.50 -14.22 -6.89
C SER A 225 -5.35 -14.82 -6.08
N SER A 226 -5.30 -14.48 -4.79
CA SER A 226 -4.30 -15.01 -3.87
C SER A 226 -4.95 -15.51 -2.59
N SER A 227 -4.31 -16.46 -1.91
CA SER A 227 -4.69 -16.92 -0.57
C SER A 227 -3.44 -17.28 0.24
N GLY A 228 -3.54 -17.10 1.56
CA GLY A 228 -2.39 -17.27 2.46
C GLY A 228 -1.49 -16.04 2.53
N VAL A 229 -0.28 -16.20 3.07
CA VAL A 229 0.65 -15.11 3.34
C VAL A 229 1.92 -15.27 2.52
N PRO A 230 2.29 -14.29 1.68
CA PRO A 230 3.57 -14.26 1.00
C PRO A 230 4.68 -14.05 2.04
N SER A 231 5.67 -14.96 2.14
CA SER A 231 6.66 -14.92 3.21
C SER A 231 8.08 -15.12 2.70
N ALA A 232 9.01 -14.40 3.31
CA ALA A 232 10.43 -14.56 3.08
C ALA A 232 10.99 -15.86 3.69
N SER A 233 10.37 -16.38 4.75
CA SER A 233 10.85 -17.54 5.51
C SER A 233 10.01 -18.81 5.33
N ALA A 234 8.70 -18.69 5.09
CA ALA A 234 7.81 -19.84 4.96
C ALA A 234 8.11 -20.67 3.70
N SER A 235 8.05 -22.00 3.85
CA SER A 235 8.29 -22.95 2.76
C SER A 235 7.04 -23.29 1.94
N SER A 236 5.85 -22.86 2.34
CA SER A 236 4.57 -23.11 1.65
C SER A 236 3.48 -22.16 2.14
N GLY A 237 2.30 -22.21 1.51
CA GLY A 237 1.07 -21.59 2.04
C GLY A 237 0.74 -20.21 1.48
N PHE A 238 1.42 -19.74 0.41
CA PHE A 238 0.95 -18.60 -0.38
C PHE A 238 0.62 -19.05 -1.79
N VAL A 239 -0.68 -19.19 -2.07
CA VAL A 239 -1.19 -19.72 -3.33
C VAL A 239 -1.73 -18.58 -4.20
N LEU A 240 -1.22 -18.51 -5.42
CA LEU A 240 -1.77 -17.72 -6.52
C LEU A 240 -2.65 -18.62 -7.40
N ALA A 241 -3.85 -18.16 -7.72
CA ALA A 241 -4.81 -18.88 -8.50
C ALA A 241 -5.35 -18.04 -9.66
N ALA A 242 -5.47 -18.61 -10.84
CA ALA A 242 -6.26 -18.02 -11.93
C ALA A 242 -7.53 -18.86 -12.14
N SER A 243 -8.68 -18.21 -12.13
CA SER A 243 -9.98 -18.79 -12.49
C SER A 243 -10.50 -18.20 -13.79
N GLY A 244 -11.49 -18.84 -14.43
CA GLY A 244 -12.00 -18.39 -15.72
C GLY A 244 -11.06 -18.63 -16.89
N VAL A 245 -10.05 -19.49 -16.72
CA VAL A 245 -9.16 -19.95 -17.78
C VAL A 245 -9.93 -20.86 -18.72
N GLU A 246 -9.64 -20.84 -20.02
CA GLU A 246 -10.20 -21.86 -20.93
C GLU A 246 -9.74 -23.25 -20.49
N GLY A 247 -10.68 -24.20 -20.48
CA GLY A 247 -10.41 -25.56 -20.05
C GLY A 247 -9.44 -26.31 -20.96
N GLN A 248 -8.67 -27.25 -20.37
CA GLN A 248 -7.68 -28.10 -21.05
C GLN A 248 -6.54 -27.31 -21.72
N ARG A 249 -6.19 -26.12 -21.16
CA ARG A 249 -5.06 -25.30 -21.62
C ARG A 249 -3.86 -25.41 -20.68
N MET A 250 -2.69 -25.48 -21.29
CA MET A 250 -1.44 -25.31 -20.50
C MET A 250 -1.22 -23.85 -20.18
N GLY A 251 -0.86 -23.56 -18.93
CA GLY A 251 -0.53 -22.22 -18.48
C GLY A 251 0.60 -22.24 -17.46
N LEU A 252 1.15 -21.08 -17.16
CA LEU A 252 2.22 -20.89 -16.20
C LEU A 252 2.09 -19.51 -15.54
N LEU A 253 2.75 -19.33 -14.41
CA LEU A 253 2.90 -18.03 -13.80
C LEU A 253 4.14 -17.30 -14.37
N LEU A 254 3.96 -16.04 -14.79
CA LEU A 254 5.04 -15.08 -14.99
C LEU A 254 5.18 -14.24 -13.73
N TYR A 255 6.42 -13.91 -13.34
CA TYR A 255 6.62 -12.99 -12.24
C TYR A 255 7.90 -12.16 -12.41
N GLY A 256 7.95 -11.03 -11.72
CA GLY A 256 9.08 -10.11 -11.65
C GLY A 256 9.12 -9.37 -10.32
N ALA A 257 10.20 -8.63 -10.09
CA ALA A 257 10.42 -7.81 -8.92
C ALA A 257 10.82 -6.36 -9.28
N SER A 258 10.55 -5.94 -10.53
CA SER A 258 10.98 -4.63 -11.04
C SER A 258 9.83 -3.61 -11.14
N GLY A 259 8.62 -4.00 -10.71
CA GLY A 259 7.45 -3.13 -10.71
C GLY A 259 6.40 -3.49 -11.75
N ARG A 260 5.38 -2.65 -11.82
CA ARG A 260 4.24 -2.75 -12.72
C ARG A 260 4.59 -2.21 -14.11
N ALA A 261 4.00 -2.78 -15.14
CA ALA A 261 4.06 -2.31 -16.52
C ALA A 261 2.68 -2.40 -17.17
N ALA A 262 2.55 -1.90 -18.40
CA ALA A 262 1.35 -2.03 -19.22
C ALA A 262 1.76 -2.12 -20.70
N THR A 263 2.34 -3.26 -21.10
CA THR A 263 2.82 -3.49 -22.46
C THR A 263 1.82 -4.35 -23.23
N PRO A 264 1.32 -3.92 -24.41
CA PRO A 264 0.44 -4.75 -25.23
C PRO A 264 1.05 -6.12 -25.54
N TRP A 265 0.27 -7.19 -25.35
CA TRP A 265 0.68 -8.56 -25.63
C TRP A 265 0.14 -9.00 -26.99
N GLY A 266 0.90 -8.70 -28.05
CA GLY A 266 0.45 -8.88 -29.42
C GLY A 266 -0.62 -7.89 -29.86
N SER A 267 -1.50 -8.27 -30.78
CA SER A 267 -2.58 -7.44 -31.32
C SER A 267 -3.94 -7.66 -30.63
N GLY A 268 -3.99 -8.49 -29.57
CA GLY A 268 -5.21 -8.80 -28.81
C GLY A 268 -5.47 -7.82 -27.67
N SER A 269 -6.42 -8.19 -26.79
CA SER A 269 -6.76 -7.41 -25.59
C SER A 269 -5.84 -7.66 -24.40
N SER A 270 -4.89 -8.60 -24.50
CA SER A 270 -3.97 -8.94 -23.42
C SER A 270 -2.90 -7.87 -23.23
N VAL A 271 -2.59 -7.58 -21.98
CA VAL A 271 -1.53 -6.64 -21.56
C VAL A 271 -0.58 -7.37 -20.64
N LEU A 272 0.73 -7.29 -20.92
CA LEU A 272 1.76 -7.73 -19.99
C LEU A 272 1.94 -6.63 -18.94
N CYS A 273 1.59 -6.94 -17.69
CA CYS A 273 1.49 -5.98 -16.61
C CYS A 273 2.70 -6.01 -15.67
N LEU A 274 3.75 -6.73 -16.05
CA LEU A 274 4.98 -6.93 -15.29
C LEU A 274 6.16 -6.26 -16.00
N GLN A 275 7.02 -5.58 -15.24
CA GLN A 275 8.26 -5.02 -15.75
C GLN A 275 9.39 -6.07 -15.74
N ALA A 276 10.16 -6.13 -16.82
CA ALA A 276 11.31 -7.03 -16.92
C ALA A 276 12.44 -6.66 -15.93
N PRO A 277 13.26 -7.64 -15.46
CA PRO A 277 13.33 -9.02 -15.89
C PRO A 277 12.19 -9.88 -15.34
N LEU A 278 11.76 -10.89 -16.12
CA LEU A 278 10.68 -11.79 -15.77
C LEU A 278 11.17 -13.24 -15.72
N GLN A 279 10.62 -14.00 -14.79
CA GLN A 279 10.79 -15.44 -14.72
C GLN A 279 9.49 -16.16 -15.07
N ARG A 280 9.64 -17.29 -15.77
CA ARG A 280 8.56 -18.25 -16.07
C ARG A 280 8.65 -19.42 -15.09
N THR A 281 7.51 -19.83 -14.57
CA THR A 281 7.41 -21.03 -13.74
C THR A 281 7.12 -22.28 -14.59
N PRO A 282 7.19 -23.48 -14.01
CA PRO A 282 6.73 -24.70 -14.71
C PRO A 282 5.26 -24.56 -15.14
N ALA A 283 4.95 -25.10 -16.32
CA ALA A 283 3.61 -25.09 -16.86
C ALA A 283 2.74 -26.19 -16.23
N ALA A 284 1.44 -25.87 -16.03
CA ALA A 284 0.43 -26.78 -15.54
C ALA A 284 -0.82 -26.74 -16.44
N SER A 285 -1.63 -27.79 -16.40
CA SER A 285 -2.92 -27.83 -17.10
C SER A 285 -3.98 -27.09 -16.31
N SER A 286 -4.81 -26.28 -16.98
CA SER A 286 -5.96 -25.61 -16.36
C SER A 286 -7.09 -26.55 -15.94
N GLY A 287 -7.06 -27.83 -16.35
CA GLY A 287 -8.21 -28.74 -16.16
C GLY A 287 -9.48 -28.22 -16.84
N GLY A 288 -10.64 -28.53 -16.28
CA GLY A 288 -11.92 -28.08 -16.83
C GLY A 288 -12.30 -28.72 -18.14
N THR A 289 -13.23 -28.15 -18.89
CA THR A 289 -13.77 -28.64 -20.15
C THR A 289 -13.28 -27.78 -21.33
N SER A 290 -12.74 -28.39 -22.37
CA SER A 290 -12.28 -27.68 -23.57
C SER A 290 -13.38 -26.78 -24.15
N GLY A 291 -13.05 -25.55 -24.52
CA GLY A 291 -13.98 -24.56 -25.04
C GLY A 291 -14.89 -23.89 -23.97
N MET A 292 -14.71 -24.22 -22.70
CA MET A 292 -15.43 -23.60 -21.60
C MET A 292 -14.46 -22.77 -20.69
N CYS A 293 -14.95 -21.71 -20.09
CA CYS A 293 -14.15 -20.84 -19.17
C CYS A 293 -14.17 -21.39 -17.74
N ASN A 294 -14.02 -22.69 -17.53
CA ASN A 294 -14.10 -23.35 -16.23
C ASN A 294 -12.77 -24.00 -15.81
N GLY A 295 -11.68 -23.68 -16.49
CA GLY A 295 -10.33 -24.07 -16.10
C GLY A 295 -9.78 -23.16 -14.99
N ALA A 296 -8.82 -23.69 -14.23
CA ALA A 296 -8.09 -22.97 -13.19
C ALA A 296 -6.61 -23.35 -13.21
N LEU A 297 -5.74 -22.39 -12.87
CA LEU A 297 -4.32 -22.61 -12.64
C LEU A 297 -4.01 -22.27 -11.19
N LEU A 298 -3.20 -23.09 -10.53
CA LEU A 298 -2.80 -22.94 -9.14
C LEU A 298 -1.28 -22.96 -9.03
N PHE A 299 -0.73 -22.11 -8.18
CA PHE A 299 0.70 -22.03 -7.98
C PHE A 299 1.03 -21.62 -6.53
N ASP A 300 1.69 -22.49 -5.76
CA ASP A 300 2.21 -22.12 -4.44
C ASP A 300 3.56 -21.43 -4.62
N TRP A 301 3.56 -20.11 -4.40
CA TRP A 301 4.72 -19.25 -4.51
C TRP A 301 5.81 -19.61 -3.51
N ASN A 302 5.44 -19.80 -2.23
CA ASN A 302 6.41 -20.09 -1.17
C ASN A 302 7.13 -21.42 -1.42
N VAL A 303 6.40 -22.45 -1.88
CA VAL A 303 6.98 -23.74 -2.27
C VAL A 303 7.98 -23.57 -3.40
N TYR A 304 7.59 -22.84 -4.44
CA TYR A 304 8.47 -22.62 -5.61
C TYR A 304 9.77 -21.91 -5.19
N MET A 305 9.68 -20.83 -4.46
CA MET A 305 10.84 -20.06 -4.03
C MET A 305 11.73 -20.84 -3.06
N ALA A 306 11.16 -21.69 -2.22
CA ALA A 306 11.92 -22.56 -1.32
C ALA A 306 12.70 -23.68 -2.04
N THR A 307 12.14 -24.18 -3.16
CA THR A 307 12.72 -25.30 -3.90
C THR A 307 13.60 -24.88 -5.09
N HIS A 308 13.60 -23.58 -5.44
CA HIS A 308 14.37 -23.05 -6.58
C HIS A 308 15.31 -21.91 -6.11
N PRO A 309 16.48 -22.23 -5.52
CA PRO A 309 17.39 -21.23 -4.97
C PRO A 309 17.93 -20.23 -6.01
N GLY A 310 17.95 -20.60 -7.29
CA GLY A 310 18.31 -19.71 -8.41
C GLY A 310 17.14 -18.92 -9.01
N ALA A 311 15.95 -18.97 -8.41
CA ALA A 311 14.80 -18.22 -8.88
C ALA A 311 15.00 -16.71 -8.72
N LEU A 312 14.43 -15.94 -9.65
CA LEU A 312 14.47 -14.47 -9.59
C LEU A 312 13.89 -13.98 -8.24
N GLY A 313 14.66 -13.14 -7.55
CA GLY A 313 14.27 -12.64 -6.22
C GLY A 313 14.76 -13.48 -5.04
N ASN A 314 15.49 -14.58 -5.27
CA ASN A 314 16.21 -15.27 -4.21
C ASN A 314 17.63 -14.67 -4.01
N PRO A 315 18.11 -14.54 -2.74
CA PRO A 315 17.42 -14.86 -1.50
C PRO A 315 16.23 -13.91 -1.22
N ARG A 316 15.14 -14.48 -0.71
CA ARG A 316 13.94 -13.74 -0.33
C ARG A 316 14.19 -12.85 0.88
N LEU A 317 13.74 -11.60 0.83
CA LEU A 317 13.85 -10.64 1.92
C LEU A 317 12.47 -10.12 2.31
N ALA A 318 12.22 -9.94 3.61
CA ALA A 318 11.02 -9.27 4.09
C ALA A 318 10.94 -7.85 3.54
N GLY A 319 9.75 -7.43 3.10
CA GLY A 319 9.53 -6.14 2.44
C GLY A 319 9.81 -6.15 0.93
N GLN A 320 10.34 -7.23 0.36
CA GLN A 320 10.51 -7.35 -1.09
C GLN A 320 9.16 -7.47 -1.79
N VAL A 321 8.98 -6.70 -2.87
CA VAL A 321 7.74 -6.64 -3.63
C VAL A 321 7.87 -7.44 -4.92
N PHE A 322 6.86 -8.22 -5.23
CA PHE A 322 6.75 -9.00 -6.46
C PHE A 322 5.46 -8.70 -7.20
N GLN A 323 5.52 -8.82 -8.52
CA GLN A 323 4.37 -8.78 -9.41
C GLN A 323 4.24 -10.13 -10.12
N ALA A 324 3.01 -10.64 -10.25
CA ALA A 324 2.76 -11.92 -10.90
C ALA A 324 1.51 -11.88 -11.79
N GLN A 325 1.51 -12.67 -12.86
CA GLN A 325 0.44 -12.74 -13.86
C GLN A 325 0.45 -14.13 -14.50
N PHE A 326 -0.72 -14.75 -14.67
CA PHE A 326 -0.79 -16.01 -15.40
C PHE A 326 -0.84 -15.81 -16.91
N LEU A 327 -0.08 -16.64 -17.61
CA LEU A 327 -0.11 -16.81 -19.05
C LEU A 327 -0.66 -18.19 -19.35
N TYR A 328 -1.63 -18.32 -20.27
CA TYR A 328 -2.15 -19.60 -20.73
C TYR A 328 -2.25 -19.65 -22.26
N ARG A 329 -2.14 -20.88 -22.80
CA ARG A 329 -2.18 -21.14 -24.26
C ARG A 329 -3.51 -20.75 -24.85
N ASP A 330 -3.44 -19.99 -25.93
CA ASP A 330 -4.54 -19.62 -26.81
C ASP A 330 -4.01 -19.64 -28.26
N PRO A 331 -4.02 -20.81 -28.95
CA PRO A 331 -3.30 -20.97 -30.23
C PRO A 331 -3.77 -20.02 -31.34
N ALA A 332 -5.01 -19.55 -31.28
CA ALA A 332 -5.55 -18.64 -32.27
C ALA A 332 -5.27 -17.14 -31.98
N ALA A 333 -4.79 -16.81 -30.77
CA ALA A 333 -4.37 -15.46 -30.46
C ALA A 333 -3.03 -15.12 -31.14
N SER A 334 -2.77 -13.84 -31.39
CA SER A 334 -1.56 -13.33 -32.08
C SER A 334 -0.23 -13.78 -31.43
N MET A 335 -0.19 -13.95 -30.11
CA MET A 335 0.97 -14.48 -29.38
C MET A 335 0.81 -15.94 -28.98
N ALA A 336 -0.19 -16.66 -29.56
CA ALA A 336 -0.59 -18.03 -29.22
C ALA A 336 -0.82 -18.20 -27.68
N SER A 337 -1.15 -17.13 -26.99
CA SER A 337 -1.37 -17.08 -25.55
C SER A 337 -2.16 -15.84 -25.14
N THR A 338 -2.85 -15.94 -24.00
CA THR A 338 -3.60 -14.87 -23.35
C THR A 338 -3.14 -14.73 -21.91
N LEU A 339 -3.29 -13.53 -21.35
CA LEU A 339 -2.84 -13.17 -20.01
C LEU A 339 -4.04 -12.86 -19.08
N SER A 340 -3.95 -13.26 -17.81
CA SER A 340 -4.87 -12.81 -16.76
C SER A 340 -4.64 -11.30 -16.43
N ASN A 341 -5.43 -10.73 -15.52
CA ASN A 341 -4.96 -9.58 -14.77
C ASN A 341 -3.76 -9.96 -13.89
N ALA A 342 -3.12 -9.01 -13.22
CA ALA A 342 -1.92 -9.21 -12.42
C ALA A 342 -2.20 -9.03 -10.92
N VAL A 343 -1.28 -9.50 -10.08
CA VAL A 343 -1.26 -9.28 -8.63
C VAL A 343 0.11 -8.77 -8.21
N GLU A 344 0.13 -7.82 -7.28
CA GLU A 344 1.32 -7.37 -6.57
C GLU A 344 1.22 -7.78 -5.12
N PHE A 345 2.34 -8.23 -4.54
CA PHE A 345 2.40 -8.64 -3.14
C PHE A 345 3.78 -8.38 -2.54
N THR A 346 3.77 -8.12 -1.22
CA THR A 346 4.99 -7.86 -0.44
C THR A 346 5.28 -9.05 0.46
N LEU A 347 6.54 -9.51 0.53
CA LEU A 347 6.91 -10.61 1.42
C LEU A 347 6.91 -10.15 2.87
N SER A 348 6.18 -10.86 3.72
CA SER A 348 6.30 -10.78 5.18
C SER A 348 7.58 -11.49 5.67
N PRO A 349 8.01 -11.26 6.88
CA PRO A 349 9.14 -11.94 7.51
C PRO A 349 9.09 -13.46 7.50
#